data_022591b5dbf4df0d11c16633a259d894
#
_entry.id   022591b5dbf4df0d11c16633a259d894
#
_cell.length_a   1.000
_cell.length_b   1.000
_cell.length_c   1.000
_cell.angle_alpha   90.00
_cell.angle_beta   90.00
_cell.angle_gamma   90.00
#
_symmetry.space_group_name_H-M   'P 1'
#
loop_
_entity.id
_entity.type
_entity.pdbx_description
1 polymer ?
#
loop_
_entity_poly.entity_id
_entity_poly.type
_entity_poly.pdbx_seq_one_letter_code
_entity_poly.pdbx_strand_id
1 'polypeptide(L)'
;MAKSLISTKPVSAVEALAARLSIASGVFFVLLLGSLHLIEPEFDPTWRFVSEYALGDVGWMMRLAFFLLATSLASAGVAIFSQIRAVAGYLGLLVLGIGALGLYLAAIFVTDPIATSQEAATFSGKMHVLGASLDYTQIAALLLSVALARTHAWRPIRTRLFLTAGVTLGTMVAFILLLPHDGEFGPGVIAGLFGRFLLVSYLGWIVTVGFHTRKLHKQACGLSATPHLT
;
A
#
# COMPACT_ATOMS: atom_id res chain seq x y z
N MET A 1 -32.82 1.07 17.17
CA MET A 1 -31.72 1.79 17.83
C MET A 1 -30.77 2.36 16.78
N ALA A 2 -30.81 3.69 16.53
CA ALA A 2 -29.85 4.35 15.67
C ALA A 2 -28.45 4.28 16.35
N LYS A 3 -27.52 3.49 15.79
CA LYS A 3 -26.14 3.47 16.27
C LYS A 3 -25.56 4.86 16.13
N SER A 4 -25.29 5.57 17.23
CA SER A 4 -24.63 6.86 17.24
C SER A 4 -23.36 6.80 16.39
N LEU A 5 -23.33 7.60 15.32
CA LEU A 5 -22.16 7.70 14.45
C LEU A 5 -21.07 8.50 15.17
N ILE A 6 -19.84 8.00 15.09
CA ILE A 6 -18.69 8.65 15.75
C ILE A 6 -18.34 9.92 14.98
N SER A 7 -18.28 11.07 15.67
CA SER A 7 -17.77 12.33 15.11
C SER A 7 -16.24 12.29 15.01
N THR A 8 -15.71 12.83 13.93
CA THR A 8 -14.25 12.94 13.70
C THR A 8 -13.81 14.40 13.78
N LYS A 9 -12.51 14.62 14.03
CA LYS A 9 -11.93 15.97 13.95
C LYS A 9 -11.90 16.44 12.49
N PRO A 10 -11.95 17.76 12.23
CA PRO A 10 -11.69 18.29 10.89
C PRO A 10 -10.30 17.84 10.38
N VAL A 11 -10.22 17.57 9.09
CA VAL A 11 -8.95 17.20 8.44
C VAL A 11 -8.04 18.43 8.35
N SER A 12 -6.84 18.34 8.89
CA SER A 12 -5.84 19.40 8.90
C SER A 12 -5.16 19.57 7.53
N ALA A 13 -4.44 20.69 7.34
CA ALA A 13 -3.64 20.94 6.14
C ALA A 13 -2.50 19.90 5.98
N VAL A 14 -1.91 19.46 7.09
CA VAL A 14 -0.86 18.43 7.10
C VAL A 14 -1.42 17.09 6.60
N GLU A 15 -2.59 16.68 7.06
CA GLU A 15 -3.25 15.44 6.60
C GLU A 15 -3.65 15.53 5.12
N ALA A 16 -4.10 16.69 4.66
CA ALA A 16 -4.40 16.92 3.25
C ALA A 16 -3.13 16.89 2.37
N LEU A 17 -2.00 17.40 2.86
CA LEU A 17 -0.69 17.28 2.18
C LEU A 17 -0.21 15.83 2.17
N ALA A 18 -0.28 15.13 3.29
CA ALA A 18 0.04 13.70 3.39
C ALA A 18 -0.81 12.86 2.41
N ALA A 19 -2.09 13.17 2.26
CA ALA A 19 -2.95 12.51 1.29
C ALA A 19 -2.51 12.75 -0.17
N ARG A 20 -1.99 13.95 -0.49
CA ARG A 20 -1.42 14.23 -1.82
C ARG A 20 -0.12 13.46 -2.05
N LEU A 21 0.76 13.47 -1.05
CA LEU A 21 2.04 12.74 -1.10
C LEU A 21 1.79 11.24 -1.27
N SER A 22 0.85 10.67 -0.51
CA SER A 22 0.48 9.27 -0.62
C SER A 22 0.04 8.89 -2.04
N ILE A 23 -0.87 9.65 -2.64
CA ILE A 23 -1.34 9.40 -4.02
C ILE A 23 -0.18 9.55 -5.02
N ALA A 24 0.59 10.65 -4.94
CA ALA A 24 1.67 10.91 -5.87
C ALA A 24 2.74 9.81 -5.81
N SER A 25 3.21 9.45 -4.62
CA SER A 25 4.22 8.39 -4.44
C SER A 25 3.71 7.03 -4.95
N GLY A 26 2.43 6.68 -4.71
CA GLY A 26 1.84 5.46 -5.22
C GLY A 26 1.73 5.44 -6.76
N VAL A 27 1.38 6.58 -7.37
CA VAL A 27 1.34 6.69 -8.84
C VAL A 27 2.76 6.56 -9.43
N PHE A 28 3.76 7.22 -8.84
CA PHE A 28 5.15 7.11 -9.30
C PHE A 28 5.70 5.68 -9.14
N PHE A 29 5.33 4.97 -8.07
CA PHE A 29 5.64 3.54 -7.94
C PHE A 29 5.13 2.74 -9.14
N VAL A 30 3.84 2.90 -9.51
CA VAL A 30 3.26 2.16 -10.64
C VAL A 30 3.92 2.54 -11.97
N LEU A 31 4.25 3.82 -12.18
CA LEU A 31 4.95 4.27 -13.38
C LEU A 31 6.36 3.66 -13.48
N LEU A 32 7.13 3.64 -12.38
CA LEU A 32 8.46 3.02 -12.37
C LEU A 32 8.36 1.51 -12.61
N LEU A 33 7.42 0.82 -11.93
CA LEU A 33 7.21 -0.60 -12.14
C LEU A 33 6.83 -0.91 -13.60
N GLY A 34 5.93 -0.12 -14.19
CA GLY A 34 5.55 -0.25 -15.60
C GLY A 34 6.74 -0.01 -16.55
N SER A 35 7.58 0.98 -16.25
CA SER A 35 8.78 1.26 -17.05
C SER A 35 9.79 0.11 -16.98
N LEU A 36 9.99 -0.52 -15.83
CA LEU A 36 10.90 -1.65 -15.65
C LEU A 36 10.51 -2.85 -16.53
N HIS A 37 9.22 -3.12 -16.72
CA HIS A 37 8.77 -4.18 -17.64
C HIS A 37 9.16 -3.95 -19.10
N LEU A 38 9.38 -2.68 -19.49
CA LEU A 38 9.80 -2.31 -20.85
C LEU A 38 11.32 -2.25 -20.99
N ILE A 39 12.03 -1.87 -19.93
CA ILE A 39 13.49 -1.63 -19.95
C ILE A 39 14.25 -2.93 -19.70
N GLU A 40 13.72 -3.81 -18.84
CA GLU A 40 14.34 -5.09 -18.46
C GLU A 40 13.37 -6.26 -18.74
N PRO A 41 13.09 -6.55 -20.03
CA PRO A 41 12.12 -7.57 -20.44
C PRO A 41 12.54 -9.00 -20.13
N GLU A 42 13.81 -9.24 -19.80
CA GLU A 42 14.37 -10.52 -19.36
C GLU A 42 13.81 -10.99 -18.01
N PHE A 43 13.29 -10.09 -17.20
CA PHE A 43 12.59 -10.44 -15.96
C PHE A 43 11.13 -10.78 -16.26
N ASP A 44 10.88 -12.01 -16.72
CA ASP A 44 9.54 -12.49 -17.06
C ASP A 44 8.52 -12.19 -15.95
N PRO A 45 7.50 -11.35 -16.19
CA PRO A 45 6.57 -10.90 -15.16
C PRO A 45 5.64 -11.99 -14.64
N THR A 46 5.56 -13.14 -15.31
CA THR A 46 4.64 -14.21 -14.91
C THR A 46 5.11 -14.90 -13.63
N TRP A 47 6.41 -15.22 -13.54
CA TRP A 47 6.96 -16.01 -12.44
C TRP A 47 8.03 -15.29 -11.61
N ARG A 48 8.75 -14.34 -12.18
CA ARG A 48 9.76 -13.57 -11.42
C ARG A 48 9.11 -12.56 -10.49
N PHE A 49 9.65 -12.40 -9.31
CA PHE A 49 9.18 -11.37 -8.38
C PHE A 49 9.59 -9.97 -8.84
N VAL A 50 8.78 -8.98 -8.50
CA VAL A 50 9.08 -7.56 -8.83
C VAL A 50 10.42 -7.11 -8.24
N SER A 51 10.81 -7.66 -7.09
CA SER A 51 12.07 -7.33 -6.41
C SER A 51 13.31 -7.71 -7.22
N GLU A 52 13.21 -8.69 -8.13
CA GLU A 52 14.34 -9.11 -8.94
C GLU A 52 14.76 -8.04 -9.96
N TYR A 53 13.90 -7.09 -10.32
CA TYR A 53 14.34 -5.91 -11.08
C TYR A 53 15.46 -5.13 -10.38
N ALA A 54 15.61 -5.25 -9.05
CA ALA A 54 16.73 -4.65 -8.33
C ALA A 54 18.09 -5.29 -8.64
N LEU A 55 18.11 -6.44 -9.31
CA LEU A 55 19.32 -7.14 -9.77
C LEU A 55 19.74 -6.76 -11.19
N GLY A 56 18.87 -6.08 -11.94
CA GLY A 56 19.12 -5.67 -13.32
C GLY A 56 19.99 -4.41 -13.45
N ASP A 57 20.25 -4.01 -14.67
CA ASP A 57 21.15 -2.88 -15.00
C ASP A 57 20.63 -1.53 -14.44
N VAL A 58 19.29 -1.37 -14.36
CA VAL A 58 18.64 -0.20 -13.78
C VAL A 58 17.99 -0.51 -12.41
N GLY A 59 18.55 -1.44 -11.65
CA GLY A 59 18.02 -1.91 -10.37
C GLY A 59 17.73 -0.81 -9.34
N TRP A 60 18.39 0.34 -9.43
CA TRP A 60 18.08 1.51 -8.63
C TRP A 60 16.62 2.01 -8.79
N MET A 61 16.03 1.82 -9.99
CA MET A 61 14.62 2.20 -10.24
C MET A 61 13.66 1.35 -9.40
N MET A 62 13.93 0.05 -9.23
CA MET A 62 13.10 -0.82 -8.39
C MET A 62 13.24 -0.45 -6.91
N ARG A 63 14.45 -0.16 -6.47
CA ARG A 63 14.70 0.32 -5.10
C ARG A 63 13.95 1.63 -4.82
N LEU A 64 14.00 2.59 -5.77
CA LEU A 64 13.23 3.83 -5.70
C LEU A 64 11.72 3.55 -5.69
N ALA A 65 11.24 2.59 -6.49
CA ALA A 65 9.85 2.21 -6.53
C ALA A 65 9.37 1.69 -5.17
N PHE A 66 10.11 0.80 -4.51
CA PHE A 66 9.79 0.35 -3.15
C PHE A 66 9.81 1.49 -2.13
N PHE A 67 10.79 2.40 -2.22
CA PHE A 67 10.84 3.59 -1.36
C PHE A 67 9.60 4.46 -1.52
N LEU A 68 9.14 4.67 -2.75
CA LEU A 68 7.94 5.44 -3.05
C LEU A 68 6.67 4.72 -2.56
N LEU A 69 6.57 3.41 -2.70
CA LEU A 69 5.45 2.65 -2.18
C LEU A 69 5.38 2.72 -0.65
N ALA A 70 6.52 2.56 0.03
CA ALA A 70 6.64 2.74 1.48
C ALA A 70 6.19 4.15 1.92
N THR A 71 6.67 5.19 1.23
CA THR A 71 6.28 6.59 1.46
C THR A 71 4.78 6.79 1.24
N SER A 72 4.22 6.14 0.23
CA SER A 72 2.78 6.19 -0.06
C SER A 72 1.96 5.62 1.10
N LEU A 73 2.32 4.46 1.65
CA LEU A 73 1.64 3.83 2.78
C LEU A 73 1.79 4.65 4.07
N ALA A 74 3.00 5.08 4.40
CA ALA A 74 3.26 5.91 5.58
C ALA A 74 2.45 7.21 5.54
N SER A 75 2.46 7.88 4.39
CA SER A 75 1.70 9.12 4.18
C SER A 75 0.18 8.89 4.21
N ALA A 76 -0.32 7.73 3.74
CA ALA A 76 -1.73 7.37 3.87
C ALA A 76 -2.14 7.24 5.35
N GLY A 77 -1.30 6.62 6.18
CA GLY A 77 -1.51 6.52 7.63
C GLY A 77 -1.61 7.90 8.29
N VAL A 78 -0.68 8.81 7.98
CA VAL A 78 -0.72 10.20 8.46
C VAL A 78 -1.99 10.91 7.99
N ALA A 79 -2.39 10.73 6.73
CA ALA A 79 -3.55 11.39 6.13
C ALA A 79 -4.88 11.09 6.84
N ILE A 80 -5.01 9.92 7.45
CA ILE A 80 -6.24 9.48 8.12
C ILE A 80 -6.14 9.44 9.65
N PHE A 81 -4.99 9.79 10.21
CA PHE A 81 -4.73 9.62 11.65
C PHE A 81 -5.80 10.25 12.53
N SER A 82 -6.18 11.51 12.26
CA SER A 82 -7.22 12.21 13.06
C SER A 82 -8.62 11.63 12.87
N GLN A 83 -8.83 10.80 11.86
CA GLN A 83 -10.12 10.18 11.55
C GLN A 83 -10.33 8.86 12.29
N ILE A 84 -9.28 8.29 12.87
CA ILE A 84 -9.31 7.02 13.59
C ILE A 84 -9.80 7.26 15.02
N ARG A 85 -10.80 6.45 15.45
CA ARG A 85 -11.45 6.53 16.76
C ARG A 85 -11.71 5.17 17.39
N ALA A 86 -11.38 4.09 16.70
CA ALA A 86 -11.65 2.73 17.16
C ALA A 86 -10.34 1.94 17.28
N VAL A 87 -10.28 0.98 18.22
CA VAL A 87 -9.11 0.11 18.42
C VAL A 87 -8.68 -0.56 17.11
N ALA A 88 -9.63 -1.10 16.33
CA ALA A 88 -9.35 -1.71 15.04
C ALA A 88 -8.61 -0.75 14.07
N GLY A 89 -8.93 0.56 14.14
CA GLY A 89 -8.24 1.55 13.33
C GLY A 89 -6.81 1.82 13.80
N TYR A 90 -6.54 1.86 15.09
CA TYR A 90 -5.18 1.99 15.62
C TYR A 90 -4.34 0.76 15.31
N LEU A 91 -4.91 -0.45 15.41
CA LEU A 91 -4.27 -1.67 14.96
C LEU A 91 -3.98 -1.63 13.45
N GLY A 92 -4.93 -1.14 12.65
CA GLY A 92 -4.72 -0.95 11.21
C GLY A 92 -3.60 0.04 10.90
N LEU A 93 -3.48 1.16 11.63
CA LEU A 93 -2.36 2.11 11.50
C LEU A 93 -1.02 1.49 11.89
N LEU A 94 -0.99 0.69 12.96
CA LEU A 94 0.22 -0.04 13.37
C LEU A 94 0.68 -1.01 12.30
N VAL A 95 -0.23 -1.85 11.77
CA VAL A 95 0.08 -2.81 10.71
C VAL A 95 0.52 -2.09 9.43
N LEU A 96 -0.14 -0.98 9.06
CA LEU A 96 0.26 -0.15 7.91
C LEU A 96 1.67 0.43 8.09
N GLY A 97 1.98 0.91 9.30
CA GLY A 97 3.31 1.43 9.64
C GLY A 97 4.39 0.37 9.57
N ILE A 98 4.11 -0.85 10.08
CA ILE A 98 5.02 -2.00 9.99
C ILE A 98 5.25 -2.37 8.52
N GLY A 99 4.20 -2.43 7.69
CA GLY A 99 4.32 -2.69 6.26
C GLY A 99 5.15 -1.62 5.54
N ALA A 100 4.94 -0.33 5.85
CA ALA A 100 5.76 0.75 5.29
C ALA A 100 7.25 0.61 5.68
N LEU A 101 7.55 0.28 6.95
CA LEU A 101 8.93 0.01 7.40
C LEU A 101 9.52 -1.21 6.68
N GLY A 102 8.74 -2.27 6.48
CA GLY A 102 9.15 -3.44 5.72
C GLY A 102 9.53 -3.10 4.28
N LEU A 103 8.72 -2.29 3.60
CA LEU A 103 9.01 -1.84 2.23
C LEU A 103 10.23 -0.90 2.17
N TYR A 104 10.49 -0.07 3.20
CA TYR A 104 11.75 0.68 3.28
C TYR A 104 12.96 -0.24 3.42
N LEU A 105 12.86 -1.31 4.22
CA LEU A 105 13.92 -2.33 4.29
C LEU A 105 14.13 -3.00 2.93
N ALA A 106 13.07 -3.38 2.24
CA ALA A 106 13.14 -3.96 0.90
C ALA A 106 13.73 -2.98 -0.15
N ALA A 107 13.56 -1.68 0.04
CA ALA A 107 14.18 -0.65 -0.81
C ALA A 107 15.70 -0.48 -0.54
N ILE A 108 16.12 -0.65 0.71
CA ILE A 108 17.52 -0.48 1.13
C ILE A 108 18.34 -1.72 0.75
N PHE A 109 17.82 -2.91 1.06
CA PHE A 109 18.49 -4.18 0.87
C PHE A 109 18.03 -4.83 -0.45
N VAL A 110 18.99 -5.17 -1.30
CA VAL A 110 18.73 -5.84 -2.58
C VAL A 110 18.41 -7.31 -2.31
N THR A 111 17.41 -7.86 -3.00
CA THR A 111 17.06 -9.28 -2.94
C THR A 111 18.17 -10.16 -3.55
N ASP A 112 18.18 -11.43 -3.18
CA ASP A 112 18.91 -12.44 -3.96
C ASP A 112 18.05 -12.93 -5.14
N PRO A 113 18.65 -13.57 -6.17
CA PRO A 113 17.91 -14.25 -7.22
C PRO A 113 16.92 -15.28 -6.65
N ILE A 114 15.76 -15.43 -7.26
CA ILE A 114 14.65 -16.29 -6.78
C ILE A 114 15.07 -17.77 -6.59
N ALA A 115 16.05 -18.24 -7.34
CA ALA A 115 16.58 -19.60 -7.24
C ALA A 115 17.61 -19.78 -6.11
N THR A 116 17.93 -18.74 -5.34
CA THR A 116 18.94 -18.81 -4.26
C THR A 116 18.39 -19.63 -3.08
N SER A 117 19.10 -20.68 -2.68
CA SER A 117 18.73 -21.46 -1.49
C SER A 117 18.88 -20.62 -0.20
N GLN A 118 18.17 -21.01 0.86
CA GLN A 118 18.26 -20.30 2.15
C GLN A 118 19.67 -20.29 2.74
N GLU A 119 20.46 -21.35 2.48
CA GLU A 119 21.83 -21.47 2.97
C GLU A 119 22.78 -20.53 2.22
N ALA A 120 22.57 -20.33 0.91
CA ALA A 120 23.35 -19.44 0.06
C ALA A 120 22.90 -17.96 0.14
N ALA A 121 21.77 -17.69 0.80
CA ALA A 121 21.20 -16.36 0.86
C ALA A 121 22.14 -15.35 1.55
N THR A 122 22.35 -14.20 0.90
CA THR A 122 23.19 -13.12 1.42
C THR A 122 22.50 -12.42 2.60
N PHE A 123 23.27 -11.63 3.37
CA PHE A 123 22.68 -10.76 4.40
C PHE A 123 21.68 -9.78 3.80
N SER A 124 22.00 -9.18 2.64
CA SER A 124 21.10 -8.27 1.94
C SER A 124 19.80 -8.95 1.55
N GLY A 125 19.86 -10.13 0.92
CA GLY A 125 18.69 -10.90 0.54
C GLY A 125 17.82 -11.30 1.74
N LYS A 126 18.43 -11.74 2.85
CA LYS A 126 17.70 -12.05 4.10
C LYS A 126 16.96 -10.84 4.66
N MET A 127 17.61 -9.66 4.66
CA MET A 127 16.98 -8.42 5.12
C MET A 127 15.87 -7.95 4.18
N HIS A 128 16.03 -8.15 2.86
CA HIS A 128 14.97 -7.88 1.88
C HIS A 128 13.74 -8.77 2.13
N VAL A 129 13.94 -10.07 2.28
CA VAL A 129 12.85 -11.03 2.56
C VAL A 129 12.16 -10.69 3.88
N LEU A 130 12.92 -10.36 4.93
CA LEU A 130 12.36 -9.89 6.19
C LEU A 130 11.48 -8.66 5.95
N GLY A 131 11.97 -7.66 5.22
CA GLY A 131 11.20 -6.46 4.89
C GLY A 131 9.91 -6.78 4.14
N ALA A 132 9.98 -7.60 3.10
CA ALA A 132 8.84 -8.02 2.31
C ALA A 132 7.80 -8.81 3.13
N SER A 133 8.26 -9.64 4.08
CA SER A 133 7.39 -10.44 4.96
C SER A 133 6.62 -9.61 5.98
N LEU A 134 6.99 -8.35 6.20
CA LEU A 134 6.28 -7.41 7.08
C LEU A 134 5.15 -6.66 6.37
N ASP A 135 5.01 -6.82 5.05
CA ASP A 135 3.97 -6.12 4.29
C ASP A 135 2.60 -6.82 4.39
N TYR A 136 1.84 -6.41 5.40
CA TYR A 136 0.42 -6.79 5.61
C TYR A 136 -0.53 -5.63 5.27
N THR A 137 -0.22 -4.85 4.24
CA THR A 137 -1.02 -3.68 3.81
C THR A 137 -2.49 -4.04 3.55
N GLN A 138 -2.80 -5.22 3.01
CA GLN A 138 -4.16 -5.69 2.76
C GLN A 138 -4.97 -5.87 4.06
N ILE A 139 -4.35 -6.36 5.13
CA ILE A 139 -4.97 -6.47 6.46
C ILE A 139 -5.17 -5.07 7.06
N ALA A 140 -4.17 -4.20 6.95
CA ALA A 140 -4.28 -2.82 7.37
C ALA A 140 -5.42 -2.10 6.66
N ALA A 141 -5.53 -2.22 5.32
CA ALA A 141 -6.58 -1.62 4.52
C ALA A 141 -7.98 -2.07 4.96
N LEU A 142 -8.16 -3.36 5.30
CA LEU A 142 -9.42 -3.87 5.81
C LEU A 142 -9.76 -3.30 7.19
N LEU A 143 -8.83 -3.35 8.15
CA LEU A 143 -9.02 -2.84 9.52
C LEU A 143 -9.34 -1.34 9.51
N LEU A 144 -8.61 -0.57 8.69
CA LEU A 144 -8.81 0.86 8.52
C LEU A 144 -10.15 1.15 7.84
N SER A 145 -10.54 0.37 6.82
CA SER A 145 -11.84 0.51 6.17
C SER A 145 -12.99 0.25 7.15
N VAL A 146 -12.89 -0.77 8.01
CA VAL A 146 -13.87 -1.04 9.07
C VAL A 146 -13.96 0.13 10.06
N ALA A 147 -12.83 0.69 10.48
CA ALA A 147 -12.79 1.80 11.43
C ALA A 147 -13.37 3.09 10.82
N LEU A 148 -12.95 3.45 9.60
CA LEU A 148 -13.40 4.65 8.89
C LEU A 148 -14.90 4.58 8.54
N ALA A 149 -15.39 3.45 8.06
CA ALA A 149 -16.79 3.26 7.67
C ALA A 149 -17.79 3.43 8.85
N ARG A 150 -17.32 3.40 10.09
CA ARG A 150 -18.13 3.65 11.31
C ARG A 150 -18.32 5.14 11.61
N THR A 151 -17.56 6.01 10.94
CA THR A 151 -17.65 7.45 11.13
C THR A 151 -18.61 8.09 10.11
N HIS A 152 -19.30 9.17 10.51
CA HIS A 152 -20.24 9.85 9.63
C HIS A 152 -19.56 10.38 8.36
N ALA A 153 -18.37 10.96 8.50
CA ALA A 153 -17.62 11.59 7.41
C ALA A 153 -17.23 10.59 6.30
N TRP A 154 -17.02 9.30 6.62
CA TRP A 154 -16.55 8.28 5.68
C TRP A 154 -17.66 7.36 5.17
N ARG A 155 -18.86 7.44 5.77
CA ARG A 155 -20.00 6.61 5.37
C ARG A 155 -20.36 6.71 3.89
N PRO A 156 -20.29 7.88 3.23
CA PRO A 156 -20.64 7.99 1.80
C PRO A 156 -19.77 7.16 0.87
N ILE A 157 -18.53 6.84 1.28
CA ILE A 157 -17.60 6.05 0.45
C ILE A 157 -17.34 4.64 1.00
N ARG A 158 -18.12 4.18 1.99
CA ARG A 158 -17.88 2.89 2.67
C ARG A 158 -17.77 1.71 1.69
N THR A 159 -18.62 1.68 0.65
CA THR A 159 -18.60 0.62 -0.37
C THR A 159 -17.28 0.61 -1.12
N ARG A 160 -16.76 1.79 -1.50
CA ARG A 160 -15.46 1.89 -2.18
C ARG A 160 -14.31 1.46 -1.27
N LEU A 161 -14.35 1.81 0.03
CA LEU A 161 -13.36 1.37 1.02
C LEU A 161 -13.29 -0.14 1.09
N PHE A 162 -14.44 -0.81 1.25
CA PHE A 162 -14.48 -2.28 1.34
C PHE A 162 -14.17 -2.96 0.01
N LEU A 163 -14.60 -2.39 -1.11
CA LEU A 163 -14.30 -2.94 -2.42
C LEU A 163 -12.77 -2.92 -2.68
N THR A 164 -12.13 -1.78 -2.48
CA THR A 164 -10.69 -1.66 -2.70
C THR A 164 -9.88 -2.48 -1.70
N ALA A 165 -10.25 -2.49 -0.40
CA ALA A 165 -9.62 -3.37 0.59
C ALA A 165 -9.85 -4.86 0.27
N GLY A 166 -11.03 -5.22 -0.23
CA GLY A 166 -11.36 -6.59 -0.66
C GLY A 166 -10.54 -7.04 -1.86
N VAL A 167 -10.30 -6.14 -2.83
CA VAL A 167 -9.43 -6.42 -3.97
C VAL A 167 -8.00 -6.68 -3.51
N THR A 168 -7.44 -5.86 -2.59
CA THR A 168 -6.08 -6.10 -2.08
C THR A 168 -5.98 -7.43 -1.33
N LEU A 169 -6.98 -7.76 -0.51
CA LEU A 169 -7.01 -9.03 0.21
C LEU A 169 -7.18 -10.22 -0.76
N GLY A 170 -8.04 -10.10 -1.76
CA GLY A 170 -8.26 -11.14 -2.77
C GLY A 170 -7.01 -11.41 -3.60
N THR A 171 -6.29 -10.36 -4.00
CA THR A 171 -5.01 -10.51 -4.73
C THR A 171 -3.92 -11.14 -3.87
N MET A 172 -3.87 -10.85 -2.55
CA MET A 172 -2.96 -11.50 -1.62
C MET A 172 -3.27 -13.00 -1.49
N VAL A 173 -4.55 -13.36 -1.31
CA VAL A 173 -4.96 -14.77 -1.24
C VAL A 173 -4.61 -15.49 -2.53
N ALA A 174 -4.90 -14.90 -3.68
CA ALA A 174 -4.55 -15.47 -4.98
C ALA A 174 -3.02 -15.63 -5.14
N PHE A 175 -2.23 -14.62 -4.74
CA PHE A 175 -0.77 -14.70 -4.75
C PHE A 175 -0.27 -15.89 -3.93
N ILE A 176 -0.74 -16.06 -2.68
CA ILE A 176 -0.33 -17.16 -1.81
C ILE A 176 -0.71 -18.53 -2.41
N LEU A 177 -1.92 -18.67 -2.95
CA LEU A 177 -2.41 -19.92 -3.52
C LEU A 177 -1.69 -20.32 -4.82
N LEU A 178 -1.07 -19.35 -5.50
CA LEU A 178 -0.35 -19.55 -6.75
C LEU A 178 1.18 -19.67 -6.57
N LEU A 179 1.67 -19.56 -5.34
CA LEU A 179 3.07 -19.88 -5.04
C LEU A 179 3.31 -21.38 -5.31
N PRO A 180 4.43 -21.74 -5.97
CA PRO A 180 4.75 -23.13 -6.22
C PRO A 180 5.00 -23.86 -4.88
N HIS A 181 4.33 -25.01 -4.69
CA HIS A 181 4.39 -25.78 -3.44
C HIS A 181 5.74 -26.50 -3.27
N ASP A 182 6.43 -26.80 -4.36
CA ASP A 182 7.77 -27.37 -4.42
C ASP A 182 8.89 -26.33 -4.28
N GLY A 183 8.53 -25.03 -4.33
CA GLY A 183 9.49 -23.93 -4.32
C GLY A 183 10.18 -23.69 -5.66
N GLU A 184 9.81 -24.43 -6.71
CA GLU A 184 10.41 -24.32 -8.05
C GLU A 184 9.74 -23.19 -8.85
N PHE A 185 10.46 -22.10 -9.06
CA PHE A 185 10.01 -20.96 -9.87
C PHE A 185 10.54 -21.08 -11.30
N GLY A 186 9.65 -20.85 -12.29
CA GLY A 186 10.02 -20.93 -13.69
C GLY A 186 8.82 -20.76 -14.63
N PRO A 187 9.02 -20.99 -15.94
CA PRO A 187 7.96 -20.94 -16.92
C PRO A 187 6.76 -21.81 -16.55
N GLY A 188 5.55 -21.23 -16.59
CA GLY A 188 4.31 -21.88 -16.15
C GLY A 188 3.83 -21.49 -14.75
N VAL A 189 4.69 -20.92 -13.89
CA VAL A 189 4.28 -20.30 -12.62
C VAL A 189 3.74 -18.90 -12.91
N ILE A 190 2.61 -18.52 -12.27
CA ILE A 190 2.00 -17.20 -12.45
C ILE A 190 2.00 -16.36 -11.16
N ALA A 191 2.69 -16.80 -10.13
CA ALA A 191 2.77 -16.11 -8.85
C ALA A 191 3.38 -14.71 -8.98
N GLY A 192 4.38 -14.53 -9.84
CA GLY A 192 4.99 -13.22 -10.11
C GLY A 192 3.99 -12.19 -10.62
N LEU A 193 3.08 -12.59 -11.52
CA LEU A 193 2.02 -11.73 -12.03
C LEU A 193 1.05 -11.31 -10.93
N PHE A 194 0.63 -12.23 -10.06
CA PHE A 194 -0.26 -11.92 -8.94
C PHE A 194 0.42 -11.09 -7.87
N GLY A 195 1.74 -11.23 -7.65
CA GLY A 195 2.51 -10.31 -6.83
C GLY A 195 2.46 -8.86 -7.34
N ARG A 196 2.49 -8.67 -8.66
CA ARG A 196 2.31 -7.34 -9.28
C ARG A 196 0.90 -6.80 -9.07
N PHE A 197 -0.13 -7.61 -9.30
CA PHE A 197 -1.52 -7.21 -9.03
C PHE A 197 -1.73 -6.86 -7.56
N LEU A 198 -1.11 -7.58 -6.63
CA LEU A 198 -1.16 -7.28 -5.20
C LEU A 198 -0.62 -5.88 -4.92
N LEU A 199 0.60 -5.55 -5.35
CA LEU A 199 1.21 -4.25 -5.08
C LEU A 199 0.45 -3.09 -5.77
N VAL A 200 0.00 -3.29 -7.02
CA VAL A 200 -0.79 -2.27 -7.74
C VAL A 200 -2.17 -2.07 -7.11
N SER A 201 -2.77 -3.12 -6.53
CA SER A 201 -4.08 -3.02 -5.88
C SER A 201 -4.07 -2.07 -4.68
N TYR A 202 -2.93 -1.89 -3.99
CA TYR A 202 -2.79 -0.92 -2.89
C TYR A 202 -3.13 0.49 -3.34
N LEU A 203 -2.76 0.85 -4.59
CA LEU A 203 -3.07 2.17 -5.13
C LEU A 203 -4.58 2.45 -5.17
N GLY A 204 -5.40 1.46 -5.45
CA GLY A 204 -6.85 1.60 -5.44
C GLY A 204 -7.39 2.05 -4.08
N TRP A 205 -6.91 1.44 -2.99
CA TRP A 205 -7.28 1.83 -1.63
C TRP A 205 -6.69 3.19 -1.25
N ILE A 206 -5.39 3.42 -1.52
CA ILE A 206 -4.68 4.67 -1.25
C ILE A 206 -5.37 5.85 -1.92
N VAL A 207 -5.72 5.72 -3.20
CA VAL A 207 -6.41 6.76 -3.98
C VAL A 207 -7.79 7.04 -3.39
N THR A 208 -8.54 5.99 -3.03
CA THR A 208 -9.86 6.12 -2.41
C THR A 208 -9.78 6.92 -1.11
N VAL A 209 -8.86 6.56 -0.23
CA VAL A 209 -8.62 7.22 1.07
C VAL A 209 -8.11 8.64 0.86
N GLY A 210 -7.08 8.81 0.04
CA GLY A 210 -6.43 10.10 -0.18
C GLY A 210 -7.35 11.15 -0.80
N PHE A 211 -8.13 10.80 -1.83
CA PHE A 211 -9.10 11.72 -2.42
C PHE A 211 -10.18 12.12 -1.44
N HIS A 212 -10.69 11.18 -0.64
CA HIS A 212 -11.74 11.48 0.34
C HIS A 212 -11.22 12.38 1.47
N THR A 213 -10.01 12.12 1.99
CA THR A 213 -9.34 12.99 2.97
C THR A 213 -9.22 14.43 2.45
N ARG A 214 -8.75 14.60 1.20
CA ARG A 214 -8.67 15.93 0.56
C ARG A 214 -10.03 16.60 0.40
N LYS A 215 -11.09 15.84 0.08
CA LYS A 215 -12.45 16.35 -0.01
C LYS A 215 -12.92 16.86 1.35
N LEU A 216 -12.72 16.11 2.42
CA LEU A 216 -13.08 16.49 3.79
C LEU A 216 -12.35 17.76 4.22
N HIS A 217 -11.06 17.90 3.89
CA HIS A 217 -10.30 19.11 4.17
C HIS A 217 -10.89 20.34 3.47
N LYS A 218 -11.20 20.24 2.17
CA LYS A 218 -11.82 21.34 1.41
C LYS A 218 -13.16 21.77 2.00
N GLN A 219 -13.98 20.81 2.45
CA GLN A 219 -15.26 21.08 3.10
C GLN A 219 -15.07 21.83 4.43
N ALA A 220 -14.11 21.43 5.24
CA ALA A 220 -13.78 22.11 6.49
C ALA A 220 -13.32 23.56 6.27
N CYS A 221 -12.47 23.82 5.27
CA CYS A 221 -12.03 25.18 4.90
C CYS A 221 -13.17 26.03 4.34
N GLY A 222 -14.07 25.46 3.53
CA GLY A 222 -15.21 26.17 2.95
C GLY A 222 -16.24 26.61 4.00
N LEU A 223 -16.47 25.79 5.02
CA LEU A 223 -17.35 26.12 6.13
C LEU A 223 -16.78 27.22 7.04
N SER A 224 -15.44 27.30 7.16
CA SER A 224 -14.79 28.36 7.94
C SER A 224 -14.74 29.72 7.20
N ALA A 225 -14.95 29.74 5.90
CA ALA A 225 -14.91 30.94 5.06
C ALA A 225 -16.27 31.63 4.89
N THR A 226 -17.39 31.03 5.34
CA THR A 226 -18.71 31.67 5.38
C THR A 226 -18.81 32.50 6.66
N PRO A 227 -18.77 33.85 6.61
CA PRO A 227 -19.06 34.69 7.78
C PRO A 227 -20.48 34.39 8.26
N HIS A 228 -20.64 34.16 9.56
CA HIS A 228 -21.96 34.23 10.18
C HIS A 228 -22.50 35.65 9.97
N LEU A 229 -23.28 35.85 8.91
CA LEU A 229 -24.13 37.01 8.78
C LEU A 229 -25.26 36.83 9.81
N THR A 230 -25.05 37.40 10.99
CA THR A 230 -26.07 37.63 12.00
C THR A 230 -26.81 38.90 11.67
#